data_71f566a31d3c4b88fbda155b116154f9
#
_entry.id   71f566a31d3c4b88fbda155b116154f9
#
_cell.length_a   1.000
_cell.length_b   1.000
_cell.length_c   1.000
_cell.angle_alpha   90.00
_cell.angle_beta   90.00
_cell.angle_gamma   90.00
#
_symmetry.space_group_name_H-M   'P 1'
#
loop_
_entity.id
_entity.type
_entity.pdbx_description
1 polymer ?
#
loop_
_entity_poly.entity_id
_entity_poly.type
_entity_poly.pdbx_seq_one_letter_code
_entity_poly.pdbx_strand_id
1 'polypeptide(L)'
;MRDASVSYHSNNTAEVSLSRFCEPRIEPEVVIGLKSAPKADATNDEVAACIDWVAPGFEIVDSIYPDWSFSLADSIASGGLHGCLVVGEKVSAQTDIEQALINLRVGLFKNGNLSEKGTGKNVLDGPVSAIRYLMGGLTRYPDQRLLAAGDVITTGTMTDAKPIFATENWSARFEGVIDAELNVTFT
;
A
#
# COMPACT_ATOMS: atom_id res chain seq x y z
N MET A 1 -6.60 -11.96 -9.78
CA MET A 1 -5.66 -12.98 -9.25
C MET A 1 -5.88 -13.04 -7.76
N ARG A 2 -6.18 -14.18 -7.16
CA ARG A 2 -6.05 -14.28 -5.70
C ARG A 2 -4.56 -14.35 -5.45
N ASP A 3 -4.01 -13.26 -5.03
CA ASP A 3 -2.62 -13.21 -4.71
C ASP A 3 -2.41 -13.90 -3.35
N ALA A 4 -1.69 -15.01 -3.35
CA ALA A 4 -1.32 -15.73 -2.12
C ALA A 4 -0.41 -14.85 -1.21
N SER A 5 0.05 -13.71 -1.71
CA SER A 5 0.86 -12.75 -0.97
C SER A 5 0.02 -11.73 -0.17
N VAL A 6 -1.31 -11.70 -0.34
CA VAL A 6 -2.18 -10.76 0.38
C VAL A 6 -2.87 -11.44 1.55
N SER A 7 -2.73 -10.89 2.76
CA SER A 7 -3.39 -11.37 3.97
C SER A 7 -4.23 -10.26 4.63
N TYR A 8 -5.41 -10.63 5.15
CA TYR A 8 -6.35 -9.70 5.78
C TYR A 8 -6.46 -9.96 7.27
N HIS A 9 -6.31 -8.93 8.09
CA HIS A 9 -6.25 -8.99 9.54
C HIS A 9 -7.20 -7.98 10.18
N SER A 10 -8.43 -8.41 10.48
CA SER A 10 -9.47 -7.54 11.07
C SER A 10 -9.16 -7.06 12.49
N ASN A 11 -8.18 -7.68 13.16
CA ASN A 11 -7.67 -7.26 14.46
C ASN A 11 -6.41 -6.37 14.36
N ASN A 12 -6.04 -5.94 13.14
CA ASN A 12 -4.85 -5.13 12.88
C ASN A 12 -3.54 -5.73 13.44
N THR A 13 -3.42 -7.07 13.46
CA THR A 13 -2.20 -7.74 13.94
C THR A 13 -1.85 -8.91 13.03
N ALA A 14 -0.61 -8.97 12.58
CA ALA A 14 -0.09 -10.01 11.71
C ALA A 14 1.26 -10.56 12.19
N GLU A 15 1.58 -11.77 11.77
CA GLU A 15 2.92 -12.35 11.83
C GLU A 15 3.37 -12.68 10.41
N VAL A 16 4.59 -12.29 10.06
CA VAL A 16 5.17 -12.51 8.74
C VAL A 16 6.51 -13.20 8.87
N SER A 17 6.64 -14.39 8.27
CA SER A 17 7.93 -15.07 8.20
C SER A 17 8.81 -14.49 7.10
N LEU A 18 10.05 -14.15 7.47
CA LEU A 18 11.04 -13.62 6.55
C LEU A 18 11.84 -14.72 5.81
N SER A 19 11.57 -15.99 6.07
CA SER A 19 12.35 -17.12 5.55
C SER A 19 12.44 -17.21 4.02
N ARG A 20 11.53 -16.56 3.28
CA ARG A 20 11.49 -16.53 1.82
C ARG A 20 12.00 -15.26 1.18
N PHE A 21 12.36 -14.25 1.99
CA PHE A 21 12.81 -12.95 1.52
C PHE A 21 14.33 -12.85 1.55
N CYS A 22 14.89 -12.03 0.65
CA CYS A 22 16.33 -11.79 0.52
C CYS A 22 16.75 -10.53 1.31
N GLU A 23 16.26 -9.37 0.92
CA GLU A 23 16.53 -8.08 1.55
C GLU A 23 15.22 -7.31 1.79
N PRO A 24 14.35 -7.81 2.71
CA PRO A 24 13.01 -7.24 2.87
C PRO A 24 13.03 -5.86 3.52
N ARG A 25 12.07 -5.02 3.10
CA ARG A 25 11.77 -3.73 3.72
C ARG A 25 10.27 -3.59 3.94
N ILE A 26 9.89 -2.75 4.92
CA ILE A 26 8.49 -2.47 5.27
C ILE A 26 8.09 -1.08 4.80
N GLU A 27 6.89 -0.99 4.24
CA GLU A 27 6.26 0.22 3.73
C GLU A 27 4.84 0.36 4.28
N PRO A 28 4.55 1.39 5.11
CA PRO A 28 3.18 1.70 5.49
C PRO A 28 2.45 2.36 4.34
N GLU A 29 1.31 1.78 3.94
CA GLU A 29 0.52 2.21 2.79
C GLU A 29 -0.95 2.34 3.09
N VAL A 30 -1.66 3.07 2.24
CA VAL A 30 -3.12 2.99 2.15
C VAL A 30 -3.50 1.89 1.18
N VAL A 31 -4.33 0.97 1.63
CA VAL A 31 -4.94 -0.05 0.78
C VAL A 31 -6.35 0.41 0.40
N ILE A 32 -6.68 0.35 -0.88
CA ILE A 32 -7.94 0.84 -1.44
C ILE A 32 -8.66 -0.31 -2.15
N GLY A 33 -9.94 -0.53 -1.81
CA GLY A 33 -10.82 -1.46 -2.53
C GLY A 33 -11.83 -0.72 -3.39
N LEU A 34 -12.00 -1.19 -4.63
CA LEU A 34 -12.92 -0.58 -5.60
C LEU A 34 -14.29 -1.28 -5.62
N LYS A 35 -15.39 -0.50 -5.60
CA LYS A 35 -16.77 -0.99 -5.85
C LYS A 35 -17.16 -0.95 -7.31
N SER A 36 -16.45 -0.16 -8.13
CA SER A 36 -16.70 -0.03 -9.57
C SER A 36 -15.41 0.28 -10.32
N ALA A 37 -15.40 0.00 -11.63
CA ALA A 37 -14.31 0.34 -12.51
C ALA A 37 -14.27 1.86 -12.75
N PRO A 38 -13.18 2.58 -12.44
CA PRO A 38 -13.04 3.96 -12.88
C PRO A 38 -12.84 4.02 -14.40
N LYS A 39 -13.30 5.09 -15.04
CA LYS A 39 -13.06 5.33 -16.48
C LYS A 39 -11.61 5.70 -16.72
N ALA A 40 -11.11 5.43 -17.92
CA ALA A 40 -9.72 5.67 -18.29
C ALA A 40 -9.28 7.15 -18.17
N ASP A 41 -10.21 8.07 -18.41
CA ASP A 41 -10.04 9.53 -18.36
C ASP A 41 -10.67 10.18 -17.12
N ALA A 42 -11.01 9.37 -16.09
CA ALA A 42 -11.67 9.85 -14.89
C ALA A 42 -10.85 10.94 -14.17
N THR A 43 -11.56 11.92 -13.64
CA THR A 43 -11.02 12.90 -12.69
C THR A 43 -10.76 12.23 -11.34
N ASN A 44 -10.06 12.92 -10.43
CA ASN A 44 -9.86 12.41 -9.08
C ASN A 44 -11.19 12.17 -8.36
N ASP A 45 -12.17 13.08 -8.48
CA ASP A 45 -13.51 12.92 -7.89
C ASP A 45 -14.23 11.67 -8.41
N GLU A 46 -14.11 11.40 -9.72
CA GLU A 46 -14.72 10.21 -10.34
C GLU A 46 -14.01 8.93 -9.89
N VAL A 47 -12.68 8.94 -9.72
CA VAL A 47 -11.93 7.81 -9.15
C VAL A 47 -12.32 7.62 -7.67
N ALA A 48 -12.39 8.70 -6.89
CA ALA A 48 -12.82 8.66 -5.49
C ALA A 48 -14.21 8.05 -5.32
N ALA A 49 -15.15 8.37 -6.23
CA ALA A 49 -16.49 7.78 -6.24
C ALA A 49 -16.51 6.27 -6.50
N CYS A 50 -15.45 5.69 -7.08
CA CYS A 50 -15.31 4.26 -7.31
C CYS A 50 -14.77 3.49 -6.08
N ILE A 51 -14.30 4.18 -5.05
CA ILE A 51 -13.76 3.55 -3.84
C ILE A 51 -14.89 3.05 -2.95
N ASP A 52 -14.78 1.79 -2.50
CA ASP A 52 -15.69 1.16 -1.55
C ASP A 52 -15.19 1.29 -0.12
N TRP A 53 -13.93 0.94 0.09
CA TRP A 53 -13.28 0.95 1.40
C TRP A 53 -11.80 1.31 1.28
N VAL A 54 -11.27 1.76 2.41
CA VAL A 54 -9.83 1.98 2.63
C VAL A 54 -9.39 1.19 3.86
N ALA A 55 -8.11 0.84 3.95
CA ALA A 55 -7.55 0.16 5.10
C ALA A 55 -6.09 0.56 5.33
N PRO A 56 -5.57 0.43 6.56
CA PRO A 56 -4.14 0.51 6.79
C PRO A 56 -3.48 -0.74 6.19
N GLY A 57 -2.32 -0.58 5.59
CA GLY A 57 -1.55 -1.68 5.04
C GLY A 57 -0.07 -1.60 5.35
N PHE A 58 0.58 -2.76 5.32
CA PHE A 58 2.00 -2.89 5.18
C PHE A 58 2.31 -3.66 3.90
N GLU A 59 2.99 -3.04 2.96
CA GLU A 59 3.67 -3.78 1.93
C GLU A 59 5.06 -4.18 2.43
N ILE A 60 5.38 -5.46 2.28
CA ILE A 60 6.74 -5.96 2.45
C ILE A 60 7.30 -6.10 1.05
N VAL A 61 8.23 -5.21 0.74
CA VAL A 61 8.96 -5.26 -0.52
C VAL A 61 10.29 -6.01 -0.33
N ASP A 62 10.73 -6.73 -1.34
CA ASP A 62 11.91 -7.58 -1.26
C ASP A 62 12.80 -7.42 -2.48
N SER A 63 14.06 -7.09 -2.27
CA SER A 63 15.04 -7.03 -3.35
C SER A 63 15.83 -8.33 -3.43
N ILE A 64 15.74 -8.98 -4.60
CA ILE A 64 16.64 -10.09 -4.96
C ILE A 64 17.98 -9.58 -5.51
N TYR A 65 18.13 -8.27 -5.66
CA TYR A 65 19.35 -7.62 -6.13
C TYR A 65 20.14 -7.11 -4.93
N PRO A 66 21.44 -7.46 -4.82
CA PRO A 66 22.24 -7.08 -3.67
C PRO A 66 22.27 -5.56 -3.43
N ASP A 67 22.24 -5.17 -2.17
CA ASP A 67 22.34 -3.78 -1.73
C ASP A 67 21.25 -2.85 -2.30
N TRP A 68 20.09 -3.43 -2.69
CA TRP A 68 19.00 -2.68 -3.34
C TRP A 68 19.45 -1.91 -4.59
N SER A 69 20.44 -2.44 -5.32
CA SER A 69 20.99 -1.83 -6.53
C SER A 69 20.42 -2.51 -7.78
N PHE A 70 19.45 -1.87 -8.44
CA PHE A 70 18.74 -2.40 -9.60
C PHE A 70 18.30 -1.28 -10.54
N SER A 71 18.09 -1.63 -11.81
CA SER A 71 17.52 -0.74 -12.81
C SER A 71 15.99 -0.74 -12.77
N LEU A 72 15.35 0.21 -13.45
CA LEU A 72 13.88 0.19 -13.64
C LEU A 72 13.40 -1.11 -14.32
N ALA A 73 14.17 -1.63 -15.28
CA ALA A 73 13.83 -2.88 -15.96
C ALA A 73 13.84 -4.08 -15.00
N ASP A 74 14.83 -4.12 -14.09
CA ASP A 74 14.92 -5.16 -13.04
C ASP A 74 13.72 -5.08 -12.08
N SER A 75 13.35 -3.87 -11.64
CA SER A 75 12.18 -3.66 -10.79
C SER A 75 10.89 -4.16 -11.47
N ILE A 76 10.69 -3.84 -12.74
CA ILE A 76 9.53 -4.32 -13.51
C ILE A 76 9.56 -5.84 -13.64
N ALA A 77 10.71 -6.43 -13.96
CA ALA A 77 10.86 -7.88 -14.13
C ALA A 77 10.60 -8.65 -12.84
N SER A 78 10.91 -8.06 -11.68
CA SER A 78 10.63 -8.63 -10.35
C SER A 78 9.25 -8.26 -9.78
N GLY A 79 8.33 -7.77 -10.61
CA GLY A 79 6.96 -7.47 -10.19
C GLY A 79 6.86 -6.27 -9.23
N GLY A 80 7.72 -5.25 -9.39
CA GLY A 80 7.74 -4.08 -8.54
C GLY A 80 8.33 -4.33 -7.15
N LEU A 81 9.14 -5.39 -7.00
CA LEU A 81 9.73 -5.84 -5.73
C LEU A 81 8.68 -6.32 -4.70
N HIS A 82 7.44 -6.57 -5.11
CA HIS A 82 6.38 -7.02 -4.22
C HIS A 82 6.70 -8.37 -3.57
N GLY A 83 6.72 -8.39 -2.24
CA GLY A 83 6.89 -9.61 -1.44
C GLY A 83 5.58 -10.11 -0.84
N CYS A 84 4.93 -9.30 0.01
CA CYS A 84 3.59 -9.57 0.52
C CYS A 84 2.90 -8.28 1.01
N LEU A 85 1.56 -8.35 1.12
CA LEU A 85 0.71 -7.29 1.61
C LEU A 85 -0.08 -7.76 2.84
N VAL A 86 0.07 -7.03 3.94
CA VAL A 86 -0.75 -7.16 5.15
C VAL A 86 -1.80 -6.07 5.12
N VAL A 87 -3.07 -6.42 5.14
CA VAL A 87 -4.21 -5.49 5.13
C VAL A 87 -4.91 -5.54 6.46
N GLY A 88 -5.02 -4.39 7.13
CA GLY A 88 -5.75 -4.26 8.38
C GLY A 88 -7.26 -4.12 8.20
N GLU A 89 -7.94 -3.63 9.24
CA GLU A 89 -9.38 -3.47 9.26
C GLU A 89 -9.85 -2.44 8.23
N LYS A 90 -10.88 -2.80 7.47
CA LYS A 90 -11.47 -1.95 6.43
C LYS A 90 -12.38 -0.89 7.01
N VAL A 91 -12.26 0.32 6.49
CA VAL A 91 -13.13 1.47 6.77
C VAL A 91 -13.87 1.85 5.50
N SER A 92 -15.20 1.99 5.56
CA SER A 92 -15.99 2.40 4.39
C SER A 92 -15.59 3.79 3.90
N ALA A 93 -15.47 3.95 2.59
CA ALA A 93 -15.15 5.24 1.99
C ALA A 93 -16.27 6.25 2.22
N GLN A 94 -15.88 7.48 2.61
CA GLN A 94 -16.79 8.62 2.82
C GLN A 94 -16.82 9.52 1.58
N THR A 95 -17.73 10.49 1.55
CA THR A 95 -17.95 11.35 0.37
C THR A 95 -16.74 12.22 0.02
N ASP A 96 -15.95 12.61 1.01
CA ASP A 96 -14.75 13.47 0.88
C ASP A 96 -13.44 12.66 0.92
N ILE A 97 -13.49 11.38 0.52
CA ILE A 97 -12.39 10.42 0.69
C ILE A 97 -11.06 10.91 0.08
N GLU A 98 -11.07 11.63 -1.04
CA GLU A 98 -9.85 12.15 -1.66
C GLU A 98 -9.09 13.09 -0.71
N GLN A 99 -9.77 14.12 -0.21
CA GLN A 99 -9.15 15.10 0.69
C GLN A 99 -8.78 14.47 2.03
N ALA A 100 -9.61 13.55 2.51
CA ALA A 100 -9.35 12.81 3.74
C ALA A 100 -8.08 11.94 3.63
N LEU A 101 -7.85 11.29 2.48
CA LEU A 101 -6.64 10.51 2.22
C LEU A 101 -5.39 11.38 2.04
N ILE A 102 -5.50 12.54 1.39
CA ILE A 102 -4.38 13.51 1.28
C ILE A 102 -3.92 13.95 2.66
N ASN A 103 -4.85 14.19 3.59
CA ASN A 103 -4.58 14.66 4.95
C ASN A 103 -4.26 13.53 5.95
N LEU A 104 -4.36 12.28 5.54
CA LEU A 104 -4.04 11.12 6.39
C LEU A 104 -2.58 11.22 6.86
N ARG A 105 -2.35 10.97 8.15
CA ARG A 105 -1.02 10.92 8.74
C ARG A 105 -0.69 9.50 9.14
N VAL A 106 0.59 9.15 9.07
CA VAL A 106 1.11 7.88 9.57
C VAL A 106 2.36 8.10 10.39
N GLY A 107 2.46 7.41 11.52
CA GLY A 107 3.70 7.23 12.28
C GLY A 107 4.13 5.77 12.18
N LEU A 108 5.33 5.53 11.65
CA LEU A 108 5.94 4.21 11.59
C LEU A 108 6.83 3.99 12.82
N PHE A 109 6.64 2.88 13.54
CA PHE A 109 7.37 2.57 14.77
C PHE A 109 8.08 1.22 14.63
N LYS A 110 9.30 1.15 15.17
CA LYS A 110 10.10 -0.07 15.31
C LYS A 110 10.31 -0.36 16.79
N ASN A 111 9.85 -1.53 17.27
CA ASN A 111 9.98 -1.93 18.68
C ASN A 111 9.47 -0.84 19.65
N GLY A 112 8.34 -0.20 19.31
CA GLY A 112 7.72 0.87 20.08
C GLY A 112 8.36 2.26 19.95
N ASN A 113 9.48 2.40 19.22
CA ASN A 113 10.14 3.68 19.01
C ASN A 113 9.75 4.26 17.63
N LEU A 114 9.42 5.55 17.58
CA LEU A 114 9.10 6.23 16.34
C LEU A 114 10.31 6.17 15.40
N SER A 115 10.10 5.58 14.22
CA SER A 115 11.09 5.49 13.15
C SER A 115 10.94 6.64 12.16
N GLU A 116 9.71 6.90 11.71
CA GLU A 116 9.42 7.93 10.72
C GLU A 116 7.97 8.38 10.75
N LYS A 117 7.69 9.53 10.13
CA LYS A 117 6.33 10.05 9.94
C LYS A 117 6.10 10.34 8.46
N GLY A 118 4.87 10.09 8.01
CA GLY A 118 4.44 10.38 6.66
C GLY A 118 3.02 10.90 6.58
N THR A 119 2.62 11.28 5.38
CA THR A 119 1.27 11.74 5.07
C THR A 119 0.82 11.16 3.74
N GLY A 120 -0.50 11.10 3.51
CA GLY A 120 -1.03 10.68 2.22
C GLY A 120 -0.56 11.56 1.05
N LYS A 121 -0.21 12.81 1.32
CA LYS A 121 0.34 13.73 0.31
C LYS A 121 1.70 13.29 -0.26
N ASN A 122 2.45 12.45 0.47
CA ASN A 122 3.74 11.94 -0.02
C ASN A 122 3.59 10.99 -1.21
N VAL A 123 2.37 10.50 -1.47
CA VAL A 123 2.05 9.56 -2.55
C VAL A 123 1.47 10.32 -3.74
N LEU A 124 2.31 10.78 -4.69
CA LEU A 124 1.90 11.47 -5.92
C LEU A 124 0.78 12.52 -5.71
N ASP A 125 0.93 13.38 -4.71
CA ASP A 125 -0.06 14.39 -4.28
C ASP A 125 -1.34 13.81 -3.64
N GLY A 126 -1.44 12.50 -3.46
CA GLY A 126 -2.52 11.79 -2.78
C GLY A 126 -2.79 10.41 -3.37
N PRO A 127 -3.30 9.47 -2.55
CA PRO A 127 -3.58 8.09 -2.97
C PRO A 127 -4.54 7.98 -4.16
N VAL A 128 -5.57 8.84 -4.25
CA VAL A 128 -6.50 8.85 -5.39
C VAL A 128 -5.78 9.28 -6.68
N SER A 129 -4.89 10.27 -6.57
CA SER A 129 -4.05 10.70 -7.70
C SER A 129 -3.17 9.57 -8.22
N ALA A 130 -2.58 8.76 -7.33
CA ALA A 130 -1.78 7.59 -7.70
C ALA A 130 -2.60 6.58 -8.52
N ILE A 131 -3.86 6.30 -8.13
CA ILE A 131 -4.76 5.42 -8.90
C ILE A 131 -5.01 6.00 -10.30
N ARG A 132 -5.24 7.31 -10.40
CA ARG A 132 -5.43 7.97 -11.70
C ARG A 132 -4.20 7.84 -12.61
N TYR A 133 -2.99 8.00 -12.06
CA TYR A 133 -1.75 7.78 -12.80
C TYR A 133 -1.60 6.32 -13.26
N LEU A 134 -1.91 5.36 -12.40
CA LEU A 134 -1.92 3.93 -12.74
C LEU A 134 -2.85 3.67 -13.93
N MET A 135 -4.08 4.19 -13.90
CA MET A 135 -5.04 4.04 -15.00
C MET A 135 -4.50 4.59 -16.31
N GLY A 136 -3.94 5.81 -16.30
CA GLY A 136 -3.30 6.40 -17.47
C GLY A 136 -2.13 5.58 -17.99
N GLY A 137 -1.42 4.85 -17.14
CA GLY A 137 -0.41 3.87 -17.52
C GLY A 137 -1.02 2.63 -18.19
N LEU A 138 -2.02 2.03 -17.56
CA LEU A 138 -2.66 0.79 -18.03
C LEU A 138 -3.28 0.96 -19.43
N THR A 139 -3.87 2.11 -19.74
CA THR A 139 -4.48 2.37 -21.06
C THR A 139 -3.49 2.44 -22.22
N ARG A 140 -2.19 2.59 -21.94
CA ARG A 140 -1.13 2.63 -22.98
C ARG A 140 -0.70 1.23 -23.43
N TYR A 141 -1.10 0.19 -22.70
CA TYR A 141 -0.74 -1.20 -22.97
C TYR A 141 -1.99 -1.98 -23.34
N PRO A 142 -2.24 -2.29 -24.64
CA PRO A 142 -3.50 -2.86 -25.10
C PRO A 142 -3.84 -4.23 -24.50
N ASP A 143 -2.84 -4.96 -24.06
CA ASP A 143 -3.01 -6.29 -23.45
C ASP A 143 -3.12 -6.25 -21.92
N GLN A 144 -3.14 -5.06 -21.31
CA GLN A 144 -3.24 -4.93 -19.86
C GLN A 144 -4.71 -4.95 -19.41
N ARG A 145 -4.94 -5.64 -18.30
CA ARG A 145 -6.21 -5.62 -17.61
C ARG A 145 -6.42 -4.24 -16.97
N LEU A 146 -7.51 -3.57 -17.33
CA LEU A 146 -7.93 -2.35 -16.65
C LEU A 146 -8.46 -2.67 -15.23
N LEU A 147 -8.50 -1.64 -14.37
CA LEU A 147 -9.09 -1.75 -13.04
C LEU A 147 -10.57 -2.12 -13.11
N ALA A 148 -11.03 -2.91 -12.18
CA ALA A 148 -12.40 -3.43 -12.11
C ALA A 148 -12.95 -3.36 -10.68
N ALA A 149 -14.27 -3.54 -10.54
CA ALA A 149 -14.90 -3.73 -9.25
C ALA A 149 -14.28 -4.93 -8.52
N GLY A 150 -14.01 -4.77 -7.23
CA GLY A 150 -13.36 -5.78 -6.39
C GLY A 150 -11.82 -5.77 -6.45
N ASP A 151 -11.21 -4.94 -7.28
CA ASP A 151 -9.76 -4.78 -7.25
C ASP A 151 -9.30 -4.10 -5.96
N VAL A 152 -8.16 -4.56 -5.47
CA VAL A 152 -7.46 -4.01 -4.30
C VAL A 152 -6.14 -3.42 -4.78
N ILE A 153 -5.86 -2.20 -4.35
CA ILE A 153 -4.74 -1.40 -4.82
C ILE A 153 -3.99 -0.87 -3.61
N THR A 154 -2.66 -0.97 -3.61
CA THR A 154 -1.76 -0.19 -2.78
C THR A 154 -1.27 1.00 -3.57
N THR A 155 -1.08 2.15 -2.92
CA THR A 155 -0.87 3.41 -3.62
C THR A 155 0.57 3.90 -3.55
N GLY A 156 1.43 3.20 -2.85
CA GLY A 156 2.81 3.56 -2.59
C GLY A 156 3.03 3.98 -1.13
N THR A 157 4.25 3.81 -0.67
CA THR A 157 4.61 4.10 0.72
C THR A 157 4.48 5.58 1.07
N MET A 158 4.00 5.85 2.29
CA MET A 158 3.94 7.20 2.85
C MET A 158 5.23 7.63 3.56
N THR A 159 6.16 6.68 3.79
CA THR A 159 7.48 6.89 4.41
C THR A 159 8.56 6.28 3.53
N ASP A 160 9.83 6.36 3.94
CA ASP A 160 10.86 5.54 3.30
C ASP A 160 10.68 4.05 3.64
N ALA A 161 11.01 3.16 2.69
CA ALA A 161 11.08 1.73 2.91
C ALA A 161 12.20 1.36 3.90
N LYS A 162 11.84 0.79 5.06
CA LYS A 162 12.81 0.49 6.13
C LYS A 162 13.21 -0.99 6.13
N PRO A 163 14.52 -1.31 6.24
CA PRO A 163 14.98 -2.69 6.38
C PRO A 163 14.37 -3.35 7.63
N ILE A 164 13.94 -4.60 7.47
CA ILE A 164 13.33 -5.41 8.53
C ILE A 164 14.11 -6.69 8.78
N PHE A 165 14.10 -7.15 10.04
CA PHE A 165 14.81 -8.35 10.46
C PHE A 165 13.91 -9.21 11.35
N ALA A 166 14.21 -10.50 11.43
CA ALA A 166 13.50 -11.42 12.32
C ALA A 166 13.54 -10.93 13.77
N THR A 167 12.49 -11.21 14.52
CA THR A 167 12.25 -10.80 15.91
C THR A 167 11.92 -9.31 16.13
N GLU A 168 11.82 -8.53 15.06
CA GLU A 168 11.39 -7.13 15.15
C GLU A 168 9.86 -7.03 15.17
N ASN A 169 9.37 -6.05 15.95
CA ASN A 169 7.97 -5.64 15.96
C ASN A 169 7.86 -4.26 15.31
N TRP A 170 7.00 -4.15 14.33
CA TRP A 170 6.71 -2.90 13.66
C TRP A 170 5.25 -2.55 13.81
N SER A 171 4.95 -1.26 13.98
CA SER A 171 3.58 -0.77 13.91
C SER A 171 3.48 0.51 13.10
N ALA A 172 2.33 0.70 12.45
CA ALA A 172 1.98 1.94 11.78
C ALA A 172 0.71 2.49 12.41
N ARG A 173 0.81 3.67 12.99
CA ARG A 173 -0.33 4.40 13.54
C ARG A 173 -0.83 5.39 12.51
N PHE A 174 -2.03 5.14 12.02
CA PHE A 174 -2.74 6.00 11.08
C PHE A 174 -3.68 6.93 11.85
N GLU A 175 -3.72 8.20 11.45
CA GLU A 175 -4.58 9.22 12.06
C GLU A 175 -5.31 10.01 10.95
N GLY A 176 -6.64 10.00 10.99
CA GLY A 176 -7.51 10.65 10.01
C GLY A 176 -8.67 9.77 9.59
N VAL A 177 -8.91 9.64 8.27
CA VAL A 177 -9.98 8.78 7.75
C VAL A 177 -9.78 7.29 8.11
N ILE A 178 -8.55 6.88 8.28
CA ILE A 178 -8.17 5.64 8.94
C ILE A 178 -7.64 6.05 10.31
N ASP A 179 -8.30 5.60 11.38
CA ASP A 179 -7.86 5.80 12.77
C ASP A 179 -7.60 4.43 13.38
N ALA A 180 -6.40 3.92 13.15
CA ALA A 180 -6.02 2.56 13.51
C ALA A 180 -4.50 2.43 13.68
N GLU A 181 -4.09 1.42 14.46
CA GLU A 181 -2.70 0.98 14.55
C GLU A 181 -2.60 -0.45 14.00
N LEU A 182 -1.84 -0.63 12.92
CA LEU A 182 -1.54 -1.93 12.33
C LEU A 182 -0.20 -2.41 12.88
N ASN A 183 -0.16 -3.66 13.36
CA ASN A 183 1.01 -4.26 13.99
C ASN A 183 1.47 -5.48 13.19
N VAL A 184 2.79 -5.66 13.05
CA VAL A 184 3.38 -6.84 12.46
C VAL A 184 4.60 -7.29 13.27
N THR A 185 4.69 -8.60 13.49
CA THR A 185 5.86 -9.26 14.06
C THR A 185 6.54 -10.07 12.99
N PHE A 186 7.85 -9.96 12.87
CA PHE A 186 8.64 -10.72 11.91
C PHE A 186 9.32 -11.94 12.56
N THR A 187 9.22 -13.11 11.90
CA THR A 187 9.80 -14.39 12.34
C THR A 187 10.71 -15.02 11.28
#